data_d380ed9e849bf7974e62a7efe3f02d3d
#
_entry.id   d380ed9e849bf7974e62a7efe3f02d3d
#
_cell.length_a   1.000
_cell.length_b   1.000
_cell.length_c   1.000
_cell.angle_alpha   90.00
_cell.angle_beta   90.00
_cell.angle_gamma   90.00
#
_symmetry.space_group_name_H-M   'P 1'
#
loop_
_entity.id
_entity.type
_entity.pdbx_description
1 polymer ?
#
loop_
_entity_poly.entity_id
_entity_poly.type
_entity_poly.pdbx_seq_one_letter_code
_entity_poly.pdbx_strand_id
1 'polypeptide(L)'
;GKYTDLDSAEKGTRFAEAGQFVPFDWKKGQPVLKTLKKVADRHGVSMARVAYAWTVRQPGVSSVIIAARKVENLEDNIEAVNLKLSDTDMRLLDQASDPGTPYPKWMVLQLDQAEDPRSKLLEPERFEDGGPWEDLRFRKK
;
A
#
# COMPACT_ATOMS: atom_id res chain seq x y z
N GLY A 1 1.34 13.45 11.34
CA GLY A 1 0.17 12.64 11.31
C GLY A 1 -0.55 12.55 12.64
N LYS A 2 -1.85 12.41 12.59
CA LYS A 2 -2.74 12.34 13.76
C LYS A 2 -2.53 11.09 14.64
N TYR A 3 -1.79 10.10 14.15
CA TYR A 3 -1.69 8.77 14.75
C TYR A 3 -0.24 8.36 14.99
N THR A 4 0.62 9.31 15.32
CA THR A 4 2.02 9.02 15.66
C THR A 4 2.17 8.34 17.02
N ASP A 5 1.20 8.55 17.92
CA ASP A 5 1.12 7.88 19.21
C ASP A 5 -0.22 7.15 19.29
N LEU A 6 -0.17 5.83 19.31
CA LEU A 6 -1.33 4.98 19.08
C LEU A 6 -2.12 4.65 20.35
N ASP A 7 -1.61 5.06 21.50
CA ASP A 7 -2.30 4.85 22.78
C ASP A 7 -3.39 5.92 23.01
N SER A 8 -3.44 6.97 22.19
CA SER A 8 -4.45 8.03 22.31
C SER A 8 -5.00 8.45 20.94
N ALA A 9 -6.08 7.80 20.51
CA ALA A 9 -6.90 8.36 19.45
C ALA A 9 -7.53 9.66 19.97
N GLU A 10 -7.10 10.83 19.47
CA GLU A 10 -7.69 12.11 19.83
C GLU A 10 -9.21 12.08 19.64
N LYS A 11 -9.96 12.51 20.65
CA LYS A 11 -11.43 12.66 20.59
C LYS A 11 -11.80 13.51 19.36
N GLY A 12 -12.84 13.10 18.61
CA GLY A 12 -13.27 13.77 17.39
C GLY A 12 -12.51 13.34 16.13
N THR A 13 -11.66 12.33 16.20
CA THR A 13 -11.12 11.68 15.01
C THR A 13 -12.06 10.57 14.54
N ARG A 14 -12.14 10.37 13.22
CA ARG A 14 -12.96 9.30 12.63
C ARG A 14 -12.65 7.92 13.22
N PHE A 15 -11.41 7.69 13.62
CA PHE A 15 -11.00 6.45 14.24
C PHE A 15 -11.52 6.30 15.68
N ALA A 16 -11.52 7.36 16.47
CA ALA A 16 -12.09 7.35 17.81
C ALA A 16 -13.62 7.11 17.79
N GLU A 17 -14.29 7.60 16.73
CA GLU A 17 -15.74 7.46 16.57
C GLU A 17 -16.14 6.14 15.88
N ALA A 18 -15.35 5.66 14.91
CA ALA A 18 -15.67 4.49 14.11
C ALA A 18 -14.82 3.25 14.43
N GLY A 19 -13.89 3.33 15.37
CA GLY A 19 -12.97 2.24 15.71
C GLY A 19 -13.64 0.96 16.23
N GLN A 20 -14.90 1.06 16.64
CA GLN A 20 -15.73 -0.10 17.02
C GLN A 20 -16.18 -0.93 15.82
N PHE A 21 -16.23 -0.35 14.63
CA PHE A 21 -16.73 -1.00 13.41
C PHE A 21 -15.62 -1.55 12.52
N VAL A 22 -14.39 -1.05 12.68
CA VAL A 22 -13.24 -1.49 11.88
C VAL A 22 -12.19 -2.04 12.83
N PRO A 23 -12.09 -3.38 12.96
CA PRO A 23 -11.04 -3.98 13.77
C PRO A 23 -9.68 -3.62 13.15
N PHE A 24 -8.88 -2.85 13.87
CA PHE A 24 -7.55 -2.46 13.46
C PHE A 24 -6.50 -3.05 14.40
N ASP A 25 -5.57 -3.81 13.82
CA ASP A 25 -4.45 -4.37 14.58
C ASP A 25 -3.33 -3.33 14.72
N TRP A 26 -3.33 -2.63 15.84
CA TRP A 26 -2.33 -1.62 16.16
C TRP A 26 -0.90 -2.16 16.19
N LYS A 27 -0.70 -3.41 16.59
CA LYS A 27 0.63 -4.02 16.59
C LYS A 27 1.20 -4.12 15.18
N LYS A 28 0.34 -4.37 14.19
CA LYS A 28 0.71 -4.36 12.78
C LYS A 28 0.81 -2.94 12.21
N GLY A 29 -0.01 -2.01 12.68
CA GLY A 29 -0.02 -0.63 12.20
C GLY A 29 1.18 0.21 12.65
N GLN A 30 1.73 -0.05 13.83
CA GLN A 30 2.86 0.73 14.37
C GLN A 30 4.12 0.71 13.48
N PRO A 31 4.62 -0.45 12.99
CA PRO A 31 5.76 -0.49 12.10
C PRO A 31 5.53 0.31 10.83
N VAL A 32 4.31 0.27 10.27
CA VAL A 32 3.93 1.03 9.07
C VAL A 32 4.05 2.52 9.33
N LEU A 33 3.48 3.02 10.42
CA LEU A 33 3.54 4.44 10.77
C LEU A 33 4.96 4.92 11.05
N LYS A 34 5.78 4.12 11.74
CA LYS A 34 7.20 4.43 11.97
C LYS A 34 7.98 4.52 10.66
N THR A 35 7.72 3.60 9.74
CA THR A 35 8.37 3.62 8.42
C THR A 35 7.91 4.80 7.58
N LEU A 36 6.60 5.08 7.54
CA LEU A 36 6.05 6.26 6.88
C LEU A 36 6.68 7.54 7.43
N LYS A 37 6.78 7.67 8.75
CA LYS A 37 7.41 8.84 9.37
C LYS A 37 8.87 8.97 8.96
N LYS A 38 9.65 7.88 9.00
CA LYS A 38 11.05 7.88 8.61
C LYS A 38 11.26 8.32 7.15
N VAL A 39 10.41 7.86 6.24
CA VAL A 39 10.46 8.26 4.83
C VAL A 39 10.02 9.71 4.67
N ALA A 40 8.95 10.14 5.33
CA ALA A 40 8.44 11.50 5.31
C ALA A 40 9.49 12.51 5.80
N ASP A 41 10.15 12.22 6.93
CA ASP A 41 11.21 13.06 7.50
C ASP A 41 12.39 13.19 6.51
N ARG A 42 12.77 12.11 5.81
CA ARG A 42 13.85 12.12 4.80
C ARG A 42 13.53 13.02 3.62
N HIS A 43 12.28 13.04 3.18
CA HIS A 43 11.83 13.84 2.05
C HIS A 43 11.33 15.24 2.45
N GLY A 44 11.26 15.55 3.76
CA GLY A 44 10.74 16.84 4.25
C GLY A 44 9.27 17.08 3.94
N VAL A 45 8.45 16.00 3.87
CA VAL A 45 7.04 16.07 3.50
C VAL A 45 6.15 15.38 4.55
N SER A 46 4.84 15.50 4.40
CA SER A 46 3.89 14.84 5.30
C SER A 46 3.87 13.32 5.09
N MET A 47 3.51 12.58 6.15
CA MET A 47 3.27 11.14 6.08
C MET A 47 2.13 10.80 5.10
N ALA A 48 1.11 11.66 5.00
CA ALA A 48 0.00 11.49 4.08
C ALA A 48 0.49 11.55 2.63
N ARG A 49 1.34 12.53 2.31
CA ARG A 49 1.94 12.67 0.98
C ARG A 49 2.74 11.42 0.59
N VAL A 50 3.55 10.88 1.51
CA VAL A 50 4.30 9.63 1.28
C VAL A 50 3.36 8.45 1.04
N ALA A 51 2.32 8.30 1.85
CA ALA A 51 1.35 7.21 1.71
C ALA A 51 0.63 7.25 0.35
N TYR A 52 0.19 8.43 -0.08
CA TYR A 52 -0.43 8.60 -1.40
C TYR A 52 0.55 8.37 -2.55
N ALA A 53 1.78 8.87 -2.45
CA ALA A 53 2.83 8.65 -3.45
C ALA A 53 3.17 7.16 -3.58
N TRP A 54 3.23 6.43 -2.48
CA TRP A 54 3.42 4.99 -2.47
C TRP A 54 2.23 4.26 -3.10
N THR A 55 1.00 4.64 -2.75
CA THR A 55 -0.23 4.01 -3.28
C THR A 55 -0.35 4.18 -4.78
N VAL A 56 -0.13 5.39 -5.31
CA VAL A 56 -0.20 5.68 -6.76
C VAL A 56 0.79 4.84 -7.57
N ARG A 57 1.90 4.44 -6.96
CA ARG A 57 2.95 3.65 -7.62
C ARG A 57 2.77 2.15 -7.52
N GLN A 58 1.76 1.69 -6.80
CA GLN A 58 1.50 0.26 -6.71
C GLN A 58 1.02 -0.29 -8.06
N PRO A 59 1.50 -1.48 -8.46
CA PRO A 59 1.03 -2.12 -9.69
C PRO A 59 -0.50 -2.28 -9.68
N GLY A 60 -1.14 -1.93 -10.77
CA GLY A 60 -2.59 -2.03 -10.92
C GLY A 60 -3.41 -0.86 -10.34
N VAL A 61 -2.77 0.10 -9.66
CA VAL A 61 -3.45 1.32 -9.19
C VAL A 61 -3.48 2.36 -10.29
N SER A 62 -4.66 2.62 -10.85
CA SER A 62 -4.87 3.63 -11.91
C SER A 62 -5.13 5.02 -11.34
N SER A 63 -5.81 5.11 -10.19
CA SER A 63 -6.10 6.37 -9.51
C SER A 63 -6.35 6.15 -8.02
N VAL A 64 -6.15 7.19 -7.22
CA VAL A 64 -6.40 7.17 -5.78
C VAL A 64 -7.43 8.21 -5.43
N ILE A 65 -8.51 7.78 -4.75
CA ILE A 65 -9.54 8.68 -4.24
C ILE A 65 -9.03 9.32 -2.96
N ILE A 66 -8.94 10.64 -2.95
CA ILE A 66 -8.49 11.42 -1.81
C ILE A 66 -9.60 12.28 -1.25
N ALA A 67 -9.55 12.57 0.05
CA ALA A 67 -10.45 13.51 0.71
C ALA A 67 -9.70 14.31 1.77
N ALA A 68 -10.08 15.57 1.93
CA ALA A 68 -9.55 16.43 2.97
C ALA A 68 -10.64 17.38 3.50
N ARG A 69 -10.53 17.75 4.79
CA ARG A 69 -11.43 18.76 5.39
C ARG A 69 -10.92 20.19 5.23
N LYS A 70 -9.61 20.34 5.01
CA LYS A 70 -8.93 21.63 4.86
C LYS A 70 -8.26 21.68 3.50
N VAL A 71 -8.22 22.86 2.90
CA VAL A 71 -7.62 23.09 1.59
C VAL A 71 -6.13 22.74 1.61
N GLU A 72 -5.41 23.13 2.66
CA GLU A 72 -3.97 22.87 2.79
C GLU A 72 -3.67 21.36 2.79
N ASN A 73 -4.54 20.55 3.41
CA ASN A 73 -4.38 19.08 3.38
C ASN A 73 -4.70 18.50 2.00
N LEU A 74 -5.62 19.12 1.25
CA LEU A 74 -5.93 18.69 -0.11
C LEU A 74 -4.76 18.98 -1.04
N GLU A 75 -4.19 20.17 -0.95
CA GLU A 75 -3.00 20.58 -1.72
C GLU A 75 -1.83 19.65 -1.42
N ASP A 76 -1.55 19.38 -0.13
CA ASP A 76 -0.51 18.44 0.28
C ASP A 76 -0.74 17.03 -0.28
N ASN A 77 -1.98 16.55 -0.29
CA ASN A 77 -2.33 15.23 -0.85
C ASN A 77 -2.14 15.18 -2.38
N ILE A 78 -2.52 16.25 -3.10
CA ILE A 78 -2.35 16.34 -4.56
C ILE A 78 -0.87 16.32 -4.93
N GLU A 79 -0.03 17.01 -4.17
CA GLU A 79 1.42 17.03 -4.38
C GLU A 79 2.10 15.66 -4.26
N ALA A 80 1.39 14.63 -3.79
CA ALA A 80 1.91 13.27 -3.74
C ALA A 80 2.29 12.71 -5.13
N VAL A 81 1.65 13.16 -6.21
CA VAL A 81 1.97 12.71 -7.58
C VAL A 81 3.36 13.19 -8.03
N ASN A 82 3.83 14.29 -7.46
CA ASN A 82 5.13 14.88 -7.77
C ASN A 82 6.26 14.29 -6.89
N LEU A 83 5.92 13.59 -5.80
CA LEU A 83 6.91 13.01 -4.89
C LEU A 83 7.53 11.75 -5.51
N LYS A 84 8.84 11.79 -5.77
CA LYS A 84 9.60 10.65 -6.27
C LYS A 84 10.18 9.84 -5.10
N LEU A 85 9.54 8.73 -4.77
CA LEU A 85 10.09 7.77 -3.83
C LEU A 85 11.16 6.93 -4.51
N SER A 86 12.26 6.66 -3.83
CA SER A 86 13.29 5.74 -4.31
C SER A 86 12.81 4.28 -4.24
N ASP A 87 13.46 3.37 -4.96
CA ASP A 87 13.19 1.92 -4.86
C ASP A 87 13.42 1.40 -3.44
N THR A 88 14.35 2.03 -2.71
CA THR A 88 14.59 1.71 -1.30
C THR A 88 13.42 2.13 -0.43
N ASP A 89 12.85 3.33 -0.65
CA ASP A 89 11.67 3.81 0.07
C ASP A 89 10.46 2.91 -0.22
N MET A 90 10.25 2.57 -1.49
CA MET A 90 9.17 1.65 -1.89
C MET A 90 9.28 0.31 -1.18
N ARG A 91 10.46 -0.34 -1.23
CA ARG A 91 10.68 -1.62 -0.54
C ARG A 91 10.48 -1.55 0.96
N LEU A 92 10.94 -0.48 1.62
CA LEU A 92 10.74 -0.31 3.06
C LEU A 92 9.26 -0.19 3.41
N LEU A 93 8.49 0.54 2.61
CA LEU A 93 7.05 0.71 2.80
C LEU A 93 6.30 -0.60 2.52
N ASP A 94 6.66 -1.32 1.45
CA ASP A 94 6.09 -2.62 1.11
C ASP A 94 6.32 -3.63 2.23
N GLN A 95 7.55 -3.76 2.72
CA GLN A 95 7.88 -4.67 3.82
C GLN A 95 7.16 -4.32 5.13
N ALA A 96 7.04 -3.03 5.44
CA ALA A 96 6.38 -2.58 6.65
C ALA A 96 4.86 -2.81 6.61
N SER A 97 4.26 -2.75 5.43
CA SER A 97 2.81 -2.87 5.21
C SER A 97 2.37 -4.25 4.75
N ASP A 98 3.30 -5.21 4.60
CA ASP A 98 2.98 -6.57 4.16
C ASP A 98 2.01 -7.25 5.13
N PRO A 99 0.77 -7.55 4.70
CA PRO A 99 -0.20 -8.25 5.53
C PRO A 99 0.13 -9.74 5.72
N GLY A 100 1.19 -10.23 5.09
CA GLY A 100 1.48 -11.64 4.90
C GLY A 100 0.62 -12.25 3.81
N THR A 101 0.63 -13.57 3.72
CA THR A 101 -0.11 -14.29 2.68
C THR A 101 -1.53 -14.62 3.15
N PRO A 102 -2.57 -13.88 2.70
CA PRO A 102 -3.94 -14.14 3.11
C PRO A 102 -4.50 -15.41 2.45
N TYR A 103 -5.59 -15.93 3.03
CA TYR A 103 -6.42 -16.92 2.37
C TYR A 103 -7.11 -16.31 1.12
N PRO A 104 -7.17 -16.99 -0.03
CA PRO A 104 -6.65 -18.36 -0.33
C PRO A 104 -5.21 -18.39 -0.87
N LYS A 105 -4.49 -17.29 -0.95
CA LYS A 105 -3.19 -17.18 -1.60
C LYS A 105 -2.15 -18.17 -1.02
N TRP A 106 -2.12 -18.35 0.30
CA TRP A 106 -1.21 -19.33 0.90
C TRP A 106 -1.47 -20.76 0.42
N MET A 107 -2.75 -21.11 0.19
CA MET A 107 -3.14 -22.43 -0.32
C MET A 107 -2.70 -22.59 -1.77
N VAL A 108 -2.86 -21.55 -2.59
CA VAL A 108 -2.38 -21.55 -3.98
C VAL A 108 -0.87 -21.73 -4.03
N LEU A 109 -0.12 -21.02 -3.18
CA LEU A 109 1.34 -21.16 -3.12
C LEU A 109 1.80 -22.53 -2.63
N GLN A 110 1.05 -23.18 -1.72
CA GLN A 110 1.35 -24.56 -1.30
C GLN A 110 1.07 -25.57 -2.40
N LEU A 111 -0.01 -25.38 -3.17
CA LEU A 111 -0.32 -26.22 -4.33
C LEU A 111 0.70 -26.03 -5.44
N ASP A 112 1.24 -24.84 -5.60
CA ASP A 112 2.27 -24.49 -6.58
C ASP A 112 3.63 -25.15 -6.24
N GLN A 113 3.92 -25.36 -4.95
CA GLN A 113 5.10 -26.11 -4.48
C GLN A 113 4.90 -27.62 -4.48
N ALA A 114 3.67 -28.10 -4.50
CA ALA A 114 3.38 -29.51 -4.69
C ALA A 114 3.54 -29.84 -6.18
N GLU A 115 4.13 -30.98 -6.52
CA GLU A 115 4.20 -31.49 -7.91
C GLU A 115 2.79 -31.82 -8.47
N ASP A 116 1.84 -30.94 -8.28
CA ASP A 116 0.48 -31.06 -8.80
C ASP A 116 0.49 -30.56 -10.26
N PRO A 117 0.06 -31.38 -11.22
CA PRO A 117 -0.05 -30.93 -12.61
C PRO A 117 -0.85 -29.66 -12.82
N ARG A 118 -1.72 -29.31 -11.86
CA ARG A 118 -2.50 -28.06 -11.87
C ARG A 118 -1.68 -26.83 -11.48
N SER A 119 -0.57 -27.00 -10.77
CA SER A 119 0.33 -25.89 -10.41
C SER A 119 0.93 -25.26 -11.66
N LYS A 120 1.22 -26.07 -12.69
CA LYS A 120 1.71 -25.62 -14.00
C LYS A 120 0.74 -24.71 -14.75
N LEU A 121 -0.55 -24.69 -14.36
CA LEU A 121 -1.52 -23.76 -14.93
C LEU A 121 -1.33 -22.32 -14.41
N LEU A 122 -0.61 -22.16 -13.30
CA LEU A 122 -0.35 -20.89 -12.62
C LEU A 122 1.09 -20.39 -12.81
N GLU A 123 1.91 -21.11 -13.61
CA GLU A 123 3.28 -20.67 -13.90
C GLU A 123 3.28 -19.32 -14.62
N PRO A 124 4.02 -18.33 -14.10
CA PRO A 124 4.13 -17.01 -14.73
C PRO A 124 4.60 -17.08 -16.18
N GLU A 125 5.46 -18.05 -16.51
CA GLU A 125 6.02 -18.28 -17.84
C GLU A 125 4.95 -18.55 -18.91
N ARG A 126 3.78 -19.06 -18.49
CA ARG A 126 2.65 -19.25 -19.41
C ARG A 126 2.06 -17.91 -19.89
N PHE A 127 2.39 -16.82 -19.24
CA PHE A 127 1.92 -15.47 -19.56
C PHE A 127 3.05 -14.58 -20.11
N GLU A 128 4.29 -15.11 -20.23
CA GLU A 128 5.42 -14.36 -20.80
C GLU A 128 5.27 -14.19 -22.31
N ASP A 129 4.55 -15.06 -22.98
CA ASP A 129 4.33 -15.08 -24.44
C ASP A 129 3.04 -14.37 -24.88
N GLY A 130 2.58 -13.34 -24.18
CA GLY A 130 1.41 -12.57 -24.64
C GLY A 130 0.08 -13.22 -24.31
N GLY A 131 -0.11 -13.68 -23.07
CA GLY A 131 -1.42 -14.08 -22.57
C GLY A 131 -2.46 -12.97 -22.73
N PRO A 132 -3.77 -13.26 -22.62
CA PRO A 132 -4.86 -12.33 -22.91
C PRO A 132 -4.85 -11.01 -22.12
N TRP A 133 -3.86 -10.82 -21.23
CA TRP A 133 -3.67 -9.63 -20.40
C TRP A 133 -2.56 -8.70 -20.88
N GLU A 134 -1.84 -9.05 -21.97
CA GLU A 134 -0.76 -8.22 -22.51
C GLU A 134 -1.29 -6.88 -23.04
N ASP A 135 -2.49 -6.89 -23.59
CA ASP A 135 -3.18 -5.70 -24.07
C ASP A 135 -3.59 -4.74 -22.94
N LEU A 136 -3.60 -5.21 -21.68
CA LEU A 136 -3.90 -4.39 -20.50
C LEU A 136 -2.64 -3.78 -19.84
N ARG A 137 -1.46 -4.16 -20.29
CA ARG A 137 -0.24 -3.45 -19.89
C ARG A 137 -0.20 -2.13 -20.63
N PHE A 138 -0.38 -1.05 -19.90
CA PHE A 138 -0.24 0.30 -20.41
C PHE A 138 1.06 0.40 -21.22
N ARG A 139 0.96 0.61 -22.52
CA ARG A 139 2.10 0.88 -23.40
C ARG A 139 2.88 2.04 -22.79
N LYS A 140 4.13 1.78 -22.42
CA LYS A 140 5.07 2.87 -22.16
C LYS A 140 5.16 3.71 -23.43
N LYS A 141 4.67 4.95 -23.36
CA LYS A 141 5.01 6.00 -24.32
C LYS A 141 6.37 6.56 -23.97
#